data_c9356f02c141d846a0fc68496c36101d
#
_entry.id   c9356f02c141d846a0fc68496c36101d
#
_cell.length_a   1.000
_cell.length_b   1.000
_cell.length_c   1.000
_cell.angle_alpha   90.00
_cell.angle_beta   90.00
_cell.angle_gamma   90.00
#
_symmetry.space_group_name_H-M   'P 1'
#
loop_
_entity.id
_entity.type
_entity.pdbx_description
1 polymer ?
#
loop_
_entity_poly.entity_id
_entity_poly.type
_entity_poly.pdbx_seq_one_letter_code
_entity_poly.pdbx_strand_id
1 'polypeptide(L)'
;MSLNKNPQSTTVHVALGERSYDITIAAGALKQVGEITRTALGNKKRKLAIISNARVHGFYGKAVEKSLKQAGFATLTHLMGDGERAKSLATAEKALAFMIANRFERSDAVVALGGGVAGDLAGFVAACFQRGVNYVQIPTTLLAQIDSSVGGKTAVNHKLGKNLIGAFHQPRAVIIDPQTLSTLPKRELRAGLYEALKYGVIRDHPLFTLIKDQLDGINALDPALLARIIARCCQIKAEVVIADERESGLRRILNFGHTVGHALESVTAYRRLKHGEAVGYGMQCASSIAEKVGIIPRAEADAIRLGVAELARIGKIKKLPRIDDLKSQEIIAAMAHDKKVAQGKLPFILPTRIGDVIVRDDIPPAIIRAAVRELLITTAKG
;
A
#
# COMPACT_ATOMS: atom_id res chain seq x y z
N MET A 1 -33.64 -4.37 -26.54
CA MET A 1 -32.74 -4.84 -25.46
C MET A 1 -31.44 -4.03 -25.52
N SER A 2 -31.35 -3.00 -24.69
CA SER A 2 -30.17 -2.11 -24.62
C SER A 2 -29.08 -2.80 -23.81
N LEU A 3 -27.96 -3.13 -24.46
CA LEU A 3 -26.76 -3.64 -23.80
C LEU A 3 -26.15 -2.50 -22.97
N ASN A 4 -26.35 -2.58 -21.65
CA ASN A 4 -25.66 -1.75 -20.68
C ASN A 4 -24.16 -2.05 -20.74
N LYS A 5 -23.42 -1.28 -21.54
CA LYS A 5 -21.94 -1.29 -21.57
C LYS A 5 -21.39 -0.47 -20.40
N ASN A 6 -21.71 -0.84 -19.17
CA ASN A 6 -20.93 -0.36 -18.02
C ASN A 6 -19.66 -1.23 -17.93
N PRO A 7 -18.44 -0.67 -17.91
CA PRO A 7 -17.25 -1.44 -17.58
C PRO A 7 -17.49 -2.09 -16.24
N GLN A 8 -17.21 -3.39 -16.12
CA GLN A 8 -17.48 -4.19 -14.92
C GLN A 8 -16.88 -3.50 -13.68
N SER A 9 -17.77 -2.97 -12.85
CA SER A 9 -17.41 -2.41 -11.54
C SER A 9 -17.33 -3.57 -10.55
N THR A 10 -16.25 -3.64 -9.78
CA THR A 10 -16.08 -4.59 -8.67
C THR A 10 -16.16 -3.82 -7.37
N THR A 11 -16.97 -4.31 -6.42
CA THR A 11 -17.04 -3.77 -5.06
C THR A 11 -16.50 -4.79 -4.08
N VAL A 12 -15.58 -4.37 -3.21
CA VAL A 12 -15.09 -5.17 -2.08
C VAL A 12 -15.61 -4.53 -0.79
N HIS A 13 -16.42 -5.28 -0.05
CA HIS A 13 -16.97 -4.84 1.23
C HIS A 13 -16.00 -5.14 2.38
N VAL A 14 -15.70 -4.14 3.21
CA VAL A 14 -14.90 -4.28 4.43
C VAL A 14 -15.82 -4.22 5.63
N ALA A 15 -16.18 -5.39 6.18
CA ALA A 15 -17.17 -5.55 7.24
C ALA A 15 -16.55 -5.27 8.63
N LEU A 16 -16.75 -4.08 9.18
CA LEU A 16 -16.25 -3.62 10.48
C LEU A 16 -17.36 -3.03 11.37
N GLY A 17 -18.59 -3.57 11.26
CA GLY A 17 -19.76 -3.04 11.97
C GLY A 17 -20.11 -1.62 11.49
N GLU A 18 -20.24 -0.67 12.41
CA GLU A 18 -20.54 0.74 12.08
C GLU A 18 -19.44 1.44 11.27
N ARG A 19 -18.23 0.87 11.25
CA ARG A 19 -17.08 1.37 10.49
C ARG A 19 -16.91 0.67 9.15
N SER A 20 -17.88 -0.16 8.74
CA SER A 20 -17.87 -0.82 7.44
C SER A 20 -17.85 0.18 6.29
N TYR A 21 -17.21 -0.18 5.21
CA TYR A 21 -17.12 0.63 4.00
C TYR A 21 -16.92 -0.22 2.75
N ASP A 22 -17.17 0.38 1.61
CA ASP A 22 -16.98 -0.25 0.32
C ASP A 22 -15.74 0.30 -0.42
N ILE A 23 -15.04 -0.60 -1.10
CA ILE A 23 -13.98 -0.30 -2.04
C ILE A 23 -14.56 -0.52 -3.44
N THR A 24 -14.80 0.57 -4.17
CA THR A 24 -15.28 0.52 -5.55
C THR A 24 -14.10 0.57 -6.52
N ILE A 25 -14.00 -0.42 -7.40
CA ILE A 25 -12.93 -0.55 -8.38
C ILE A 25 -13.54 -0.59 -9.77
N ALA A 26 -13.31 0.45 -10.57
CA ALA A 26 -13.81 0.52 -11.94
C ALA A 26 -12.95 1.44 -12.80
N ALA A 27 -12.75 1.08 -14.06
CA ALA A 27 -12.15 1.98 -15.05
C ALA A 27 -13.09 3.19 -15.28
N GLY A 28 -12.57 4.41 -15.11
CA GLY A 28 -13.35 5.65 -15.18
C GLY A 28 -14.11 5.99 -13.91
N ALA A 29 -13.85 5.33 -12.78
CA ALA A 29 -14.49 5.60 -11.48
C ALA A 29 -14.32 7.06 -11.02
N LEU A 30 -13.29 7.78 -11.47
CA LEU A 30 -13.13 9.20 -11.16
C LEU A 30 -14.31 10.07 -11.61
N LYS A 31 -15.06 9.66 -12.63
CA LYS A 31 -16.27 10.35 -13.08
C LYS A 31 -17.47 10.13 -12.15
N GLN A 32 -17.43 9.09 -11.33
CA GLN A 32 -18.51 8.67 -10.41
C GLN A 32 -18.17 8.99 -8.93
N VAL A 33 -17.04 9.63 -8.67
CA VAL A 33 -16.59 9.96 -7.30
C VAL A 33 -17.68 10.67 -6.50
N GLY A 34 -18.38 11.62 -7.10
CA GLY A 34 -19.44 12.38 -6.44
C GLY A 34 -20.61 11.50 -5.99
N GLU A 35 -21.08 10.61 -6.85
CA GLU A 35 -22.19 9.70 -6.55
C GLU A 35 -21.80 8.67 -5.46
N ILE A 36 -20.63 8.04 -5.62
CA ILE A 36 -20.13 7.07 -4.64
C ILE A 36 -19.92 7.76 -3.28
N THR A 37 -19.34 8.97 -3.26
CA THR A 37 -19.17 9.77 -2.04
C THR A 37 -20.51 10.11 -1.40
N ARG A 38 -21.51 10.48 -2.18
CA ARG A 38 -22.86 10.79 -1.70
C ARG A 38 -23.53 9.57 -1.07
N THR A 39 -23.40 8.41 -1.70
CA THR A 39 -23.89 7.13 -1.13
C THR A 39 -23.23 6.83 0.21
N ALA A 40 -21.91 7.02 0.30
CA ALA A 40 -21.15 6.72 1.52
C ALA A 40 -21.37 7.73 2.67
N LEU A 41 -21.58 9.02 2.35
CA LEU A 41 -21.73 10.08 3.35
C LEU A 41 -23.18 10.49 3.61
N GLY A 42 -24.13 10.06 2.77
CA GLY A 42 -25.53 10.48 2.83
C GLY A 42 -25.78 11.84 2.14
N ASN A 43 -27.08 12.19 2.01
CA ASN A 43 -27.55 13.33 1.17
C ASN A 43 -27.46 14.71 1.85
N LYS A 44 -26.86 14.84 3.02
CA LYS A 44 -26.72 16.15 3.68
C LYS A 44 -25.74 17.03 2.91
N LYS A 45 -26.05 18.35 2.81
CA LYS A 45 -25.09 19.32 2.29
C LYS A 45 -23.83 19.33 3.14
N ARG A 46 -22.66 19.20 2.52
CA ARG A 46 -21.35 19.12 3.18
C ARG A 46 -20.31 19.88 2.38
N LYS A 47 -19.30 20.40 3.09
CA LYS A 47 -18.04 20.81 2.48
C LYS A 47 -17.07 19.61 2.48
N LEU A 48 -16.29 19.50 1.43
CA LEU A 48 -15.28 18.49 1.28
C LEU A 48 -13.91 19.16 1.14
N ALA A 49 -13.00 18.86 2.07
CA ALA A 49 -11.61 19.28 1.98
C ALA A 49 -10.83 18.25 1.14
N ILE A 50 -10.50 18.58 -0.09
CA ILE A 50 -9.67 17.75 -0.96
C ILE A 50 -8.20 17.98 -0.55
N ILE A 51 -7.53 16.96 -0.05
CA ILE A 51 -6.10 17.00 0.27
C ILE A 51 -5.36 16.20 -0.80
N SER A 52 -4.45 16.87 -1.52
CA SER A 52 -3.68 16.30 -2.62
C SER A 52 -2.33 17.02 -2.76
N ASN A 53 -1.42 16.51 -3.61
CA ASN A 53 -0.27 17.29 -4.05
C ASN A 53 -0.52 17.92 -5.42
N ALA A 54 0.27 18.94 -5.78
CA ALA A 54 0.09 19.69 -7.02
C ALA A 54 0.13 18.79 -8.27
N ARG A 55 1.00 17.77 -8.29
CA ARG A 55 1.15 16.85 -9.43
C ARG A 55 -0.11 16.02 -9.66
N VAL A 56 -0.60 15.35 -8.62
CA VAL A 56 -1.79 14.48 -8.71
C VAL A 56 -3.03 15.31 -8.96
N HIS A 57 -3.16 16.46 -8.28
CA HIS A 57 -4.26 17.38 -8.50
C HIS A 57 -4.27 17.91 -9.93
N GLY A 58 -3.10 18.19 -10.52
CA GLY A 58 -2.98 18.60 -11.93
C GLY A 58 -3.53 17.56 -12.90
N PHE A 59 -3.37 16.26 -12.61
CA PHE A 59 -3.92 15.19 -13.45
C PHE A 59 -5.42 14.96 -13.22
N TYR A 60 -5.85 14.92 -11.96
CA TYR A 60 -7.17 14.35 -11.59
C TYR A 60 -8.06 15.32 -10.83
N GLY A 61 -7.53 16.40 -10.26
CA GLY A 61 -8.26 17.31 -9.37
C GLY A 61 -9.50 17.89 -10.01
N LYS A 62 -9.40 18.41 -11.23
CA LYS A 62 -10.55 19.01 -11.95
C LYS A 62 -11.69 18.00 -12.18
N ALA A 63 -11.36 16.75 -12.53
CA ALA A 63 -12.37 15.70 -12.75
C ALA A 63 -13.08 15.33 -11.44
N VAL A 64 -12.30 15.15 -10.36
CA VAL A 64 -12.82 14.85 -9.03
C VAL A 64 -13.69 15.99 -8.50
N GLU A 65 -13.23 17.25 -8.55
CA GLU A 65 -14.01 18.42 -8.13
C GLU A 65 -15.31 18.57 -8.90
N LYS A 66 -15.26 18.38 -10.23
CA LYS A 66 -16.45 18.44 -11.08
C LYS A 66 -17.47 17.39 -10.64
N SER A 67 -17.05 16.15 -10.46
CA SER A 67 -17.91 15.03 -10.04
C SER A 67 -18.54 15.30 -8.67
N LEU A 68 -17.74 15.77 -7.69
CA LEU A 68 -18.22 16.09 -6.35
C LEU A 68 -19.23 17.29 -6.37
N LYS A 69 -18.94 18.34 -7.13
CA LYS A 69 -19.86 19.50 -7.28
C LYS A 69 -21.17 19.09 -7.93
N GLN A 70 -21.14 18.23 -8.95
CA GLN A 70 -22.36 17.70 -9.59
C GLN A 70 -23.20 16.86 -8.62
N ALA A 71 -22.58 16.22 -7.64
CA ALA A 71 -23.26 15.51 -6.57
C ALA A 71 -23.74 16.41 -5.42
N GLY A 72 -23.60 17.75 -5.53
CA GLY A 72 -24.08 18.73 -4.57
C GLY A 72 -23.14 19.07 -3.43
N PHE A 73 -21.86 18.66 -3.48
CA PHE A 73 -20.87 19.01 -2.48
C PHE A 73 -20.17 20.34 -2.78
N ALA A 74 -19.92 21.15 -1.75
CA ALA A 74 -18.99 22.27 -1.83
C ALA A 74 -17.57 21.75 -1.62
N THR A 75 -16.64 22.05 -2.53
CA THR A 75 -15.27 21.53 -2.48
C THR A 75 -14.26 22.65 -2.31
N LEU A 76 -13.28 22.44 -1.42
CA LEU A 76 -12.09 23.29 -1.28
C LEU A 76 -10.86 22.40 -1.30
N THR A 77 -9.81 22.83 -1.99
CA THR A 77 -8.61 22.03 -2.19
C THR A 77 -7.43 22.60 -1.41
N HIS A 78 -6.77 21.73 -0.62
CA HIS A 78 -5.50 21.99 0.04
C HIS A 78 -4.39 21.17 -0.65
N LEU A 79 -3.36 21.87 -1.15
CA LEU A 79 -2.22 21.23 -1.79
C LEU A 79 -1.06 21.08 -0.80
N MET A 80 -0.69 19.84 -0.51
CA MET A 80 0.47 19.48 0.29
C MET A 80 1.73 19.32 -0.59
N GLY A 81 2.90 19.24 0.02
CA GLY A 81 4.13 18.87 -0.67
C GLY A 81 4.10 17.46 -1.25
N ASP A 82 5.00 17.15 -2.18
CA ASP A 82 5.13 15.83 -2.78
C ASP A 82 6.15 14.96 -2.04
N GLY A 83 5.94 13.64 -2.08
CA GLY A 83 6.84 12.62 -1.54
C GLY A 83 6.79 12.44 -0.03
N GLU A 84 7.55 11.48 0.46
CA GLU A 84 7.51 10.99 1.85
C GLU A 84 7.86 12.06 2.90
N ARG A 85 8.67 13.07 2.53
CA ARG A 85 9.00 14.21 3.42
C ARG A 85 7.79 15.07 3.76
N ALA A 86 6.79 15.11 2.90
CA ALA A 86 5.55 15.85 3.13
C ALA A 86 4.63 15.16 4.15
N LYS A 87 4.87 13.89 4.47
CA LYS A 87 4.11 13.13 5.47
C LYS A 87 4.59 13.47 6.88
N SER A 88 4.27 14.67 7.39
CA SER A 88 4.78 15.22 8.63
C SER A 88 3.69 15.92 9.46
N LEU A 89 3.94 16.10 10.78
CA LEU A 89 3.07 16.90 11.65
C LEU A 89 2.91 18.32 11.14
N ALA A 90 3.97 18.96 10.67
CA ALA A 90 3.92 20.32 10.14
C ALA A 90 3.02 20.43 8.90
N THR A 91 2.98 19.41 8.05
CA THR A 91 2.05 19.37 6.91
C THR A 91 0.61 19.11 7.38
N ALA A 92 0.41 18.24 8.35
CA ALA A 92 -0.90 18.01 8.95
C ALA A 92 -1.46 19.27 9.62
N GLU A 93 -0.61 20.01 10.34
CA GLU A 93 -0.98 21.31 10.95
C GLU A 93 -1.48 22.30 9.88
N LYS A 94 -0.78 22.43 8.75
CA LYS A 94 -1.22 23.31 7.65
C LYS A 94 -2.57 22.91 7.08
N ALA A 95 -2.81 21.60 6.93
CA ALA A 95 -4.10 21.09 6.46
C ALA A 95 -5.22 21.34 7.50
N LEU A 96 -4.95 21.18 8.78
CA LEU A 96 -5.88 21.52 9.87
C LEU A 96 -6.18 23.01 9.92
N ALA A 97 -5.16 23.86 9.81
CA ALA A 97 -5.32 25.31 9.75
C ALA A 97 -6.16 25.73 8.54
N PHE A 98 -5.96 25.12 7.38
CA PHE A 98 -6.80 25.33 6.18
C PHE A 98 -8.27 24.98 6.48
N MET A 99 -8.54 23.86 7.12
CA MET A 99 -9.93 23.47 7.45
C MET A 99 -10.57 24.45 8.45
N ILE A 100 -9.82 24.88 9.48
CA ILE A 100 -10.30 25.87 10.47
C ILE A 100 -10.61 27.21 9.79
N ALA A 101 -9.68 27.74 9.00
CA ALA A 101 -9.85 29.03 8.31
C ALA A 101 -11.05 29.04 7.36
N ASN A 102 -11.37 27.90 6.75
CA ASN A 102 -12.52 27.74 5.88
C ASN A 102 -13.79 27.26 6.59
N ARG A 103 -13.79 27.29 7.94
CA ARG A 103 -14.96 26.97 8.78
C ARG A 103 -15.56 25.59 8.44
N PHE A 104 -14.73 24.57 8.35
CA PHE A 104 -15.20 23.19 8.25
C PHE A 104 -15.84 22.77 9.57
N GLU A 105 -16.88 21.97 9.48
CA GLU A 105 -17.66 21.49 10.62
C GLU A 105 -17.49 19.97 10.81
N ARG A 106 -17.96 19.44 11.94
CA ARG A 106 -17.92 18.00 12.24
C ARG A 106 -18.70 17.17 11.20
N SER A 107 -19.72 17.74 10.57
CA SER A 107 -20.51 17.09 9.54
C SER A 107 -19.83 17.03 8.18
N ASP A 108 -18.79 17.85 7.94
CA ASP A 108 -18.03 17.88 6.71
C ASP A 108 -17.09 16.66 6.59
N ALA A 109 -16.35 16.55 5.49
CA ALA A 109 -15.47 15.41 5.29
C ALA A 109 -14.17 15.79 4.56
N VAL A 110 -13.20 14.89 4.64
CA VAL A 110 -11.93 14.97 3.92
C VAL A 110 -11.96 14.02 2.72
N VAL A 111 -11.42 14.44 1.58
CA VAL A 111 -11.16 13.60 0.40
C VAL A 111 -9.66 13.52 0.19
N ALA A 112 -9.10 12.34 0.36
CA ALA A 112 -7.69 12.06 0.10
C ALA A 112 -7.51 11.70 -1.39
N LEU A 113 -6.88 12.55 -2.18
CA LEU A 113 -6.61 12.31 -3.61
C LEU A 113 -5.11 12.14 -3.82
N GLY A 114 -4.62 10.90 -4.01
CA GLY A 114 -3.19 10.68 -4.23
C GLY A 114 -2.68 9.29 -3.90
N GLY A 115 -1.37 9.16 -3.76
CA GLY A 115 -0.71 7.94 -3.28
C GLY A 115 -0.82 7.78 -1.76
N GLY A 116 -0.12 6.78 -1.20
CA GLY A 116 -0.16 6.45 0.23
C GLY A 116 0.17 7.63 1.15
N VAL A 117 1.11 8.51 0.75
CA VAL A 117 1.47 9.71 1.52
C VAL A 117 0.27 10.63 1.72
N ALA A 118 -0.49 10.89 0.64
CA ALA A 118 -1.69 11.73 0.69
C ALA A 118 -2.81 11.05 1.48
N GLY A 119 -3.00 9.73 1.27
CA GLY A 119 -3.99 8.93 1.98
C GLY A 119 -3.77 8.93 3.49
N ASP A 120 -2.54 8.64 3.91
CA ASP A 120 -2.18 8.57 5.33
C ASP A 120 -2.28 9.94 6.02
N LEU A 121 -1.75 11.00 5.39
CA LEU A 121 -1.81 12.35 5.94
C LEU A 121 -3.26 12.84 6.03
N ALA A 122 -4.04 12.72 4.97
CA ALA A 122 -5.43 13.17 4.93
C ALA A 122 -6.31 12.38 5.92
N GLY A 123 -6.09 11.07 6.05
CA GLY A 123 -6.76 10.25 7.03
C GLY A 123 -6.38 10.63 8.48
N PHE A 124 -5.11 10.96 8.73
CA PHE A 124 -4.66 11.48 10.04
C PHE A 124 -5.28 12.84 10.35
N VAL A 125 -5.33 13.76 9.39
CA VAL A 125 -6.01 15.05 9.51
C VAL A 125 -7.50 14.84 9.83
N ALA A 126 -8.17 13.94 9.11
CA ALA A 126 -9.57 13.60 9.37
C ALA A 126 -9.79 13.02 10.77
N ALA A 127 -8.88 12.16 11.24
CA ALA A 127 -8.96 11.59 12.58
C ALA A 127 -8.79 12.63 13.69
N CYS A 128 -7.97 13.66 13.47
CA CYS A 128 -7.68 14.70 14.46
C CYS A 128 -8.70 15.84 14.44
N PHE A 129 -9.16 16.26 13.25
CA PHE A 129 -10.06 17.39 13.10
C PHE A 129 -11.39 17.12 13.80
N GLN A 130 -11.83 18.06 14.69
CA GLN A 130 -13.08 17.95 15.46
C GLN A 130 -13.23 16.60 16.22
N ARG A 131 -12.13 15.93 16.56
CA ARG A 131 -12.04 14.58 17.19
C ARG A 131 -12.55 13.45 16.29
N GLY A 132 -12.48 13.65 14.98
CA GLY A 132 -12.84 12.69 13.94
C GLY A 132 -13.95 13.19 13.03
N VAL A 133 -13.62 13.34 11.74
CA VAL A 133 -14.58 13.61 10.66
C VAL A 133 -14.50 12.49 9.65
N ASN A 134 -15.56 12.33 8.84
CA ASN A 134 -15.54 11.34 7.78
C ASN A 134 -14.45 11.63 6.75
N TYR A 135 -13.92 10.57 6.11
CA TYR A 135 -13.06 10.77 4.95
C TYR A 135 -13.30 9.70 3.88
N VAL A 136 -12.92 10.04 2.65
CA VAL A 136 -13.00 9.18 1.46
C VAL A 136 -11.61 9.15 0.83
N GLN A 137 -11.19 7.99 0.33
CA GLN A 137 -9.90 7.82 -0.34
C GLN A 137 -10.06 7.61 -1.83
N ILE A 138 -9.23 8.30 -2.61
CA ILE A 138 -9.09 8.16 -4.06
C ILE A 138 -7.61 7.87 -4.35
N PRO A 139 -7.17 6.59 -4.19
CA PRO A 139 -5.77 6.21 -4.35
C PRO A 139 -5.37 6.21 -5.83
N THR A 140 -4.23 6.85 -6.15
CA THR A 140 -3.74 7.03 -7.53
C THR A 140 -2.41 6.31 -7.82
N THR A 141 -1.83 5.60 -6.85
CA THR A 141 -0.68 4.71 -7.06
C THR A 141 -1.10 3.26 -6.83
N LEU A 142 -0.48 2.31 -7.52
CA LEU A 142 -0.82 0.89 -7.34
C LEU A 142 -0.68 0.47 -5.88
N LEU A 143 0.42 0.85 -5.21
CA LEU A 143 0.62 0.56 -3.79
C LEU A 143 -0.52 1.08 -2.91
N ALA A 144 -1.03 2.28 -3.19
CA ALA A 144 -2.16 2.81 -2.43
C ALA A 144 -3.46 2.10 -2.78
N GLN A 145 -3.68 1.72 -4.03
CA GLN A 145 -4.88 1.01 -4.48
C GLN A 145 -5.02 -0.36 -3.84
N ILE A 146 -3.90 -1.10 -3.70
CA ILE A 146 -3.94 -2.47 -3.18
C ILE A 146 -3.63 -2.60 -1.69
N ASP A 147 -3.06 -1.56 -1.08
CA ASP A 147 -2.55 -1.67 0.29
C ASP A 147 -2.90 -0.47 1.16
N SER A 148 -2.24 0.69 1.08
CA SER A 148 -2.35 1.73 2.10
C SER A 148 -3.76 2.32 2.26
N SER A 149 -4.64 2.26 1.25
CA SER A 149 -6.03 2.73 1.36
C SER A 149 -6.95 1.78 2.13
N VAL A 150 -6.52 0.58 2.49
CA VAL A 150 -7.35 -0.44 3.14
C VAL A 150 -6.90 -0.67 4.58
N GLY A 151 -7.86 -0.69 5.52
CA GLY A 151 -7.62 -1.06 6.92
C GLY A 151 -7.27 0.09 7.86
N GLY A 152 -7.55 1.33 7.46
CA GLY A 152 -7.66 2.52 8.32
C GLY A 152 -6.39 2.95 9.06
N LYS A 153 -5.22 2.44 8.72
CA LYS A 153 -3.96 2.94 9.29
C LYS A 153 -3.64 4.30 8.68
N THR A 154 -3.72 5.36 9.47
CA THR A 154 -3.39 6.71 9.06
C THR A 154 -2.26 7.24 9.94
N ALA A 155 -1.28 7.91 9.34
CA ALA A 155 -0.10 8.31 10.10
C ALA A 155 0.68 9.46 9.46
N VAL A 156 1.52 10.08 10.27
CA VAL A 156 2.59 10.98 9.85
C VAL A 156 3.93 10.50 10.40
N ASN A 157 5.02 10.94 9.75
CA ASN A 157 6.37 10.59 10.14
C ASN A 157 6.91 11.52 11.22
N HIS A 158 7.79 10.99 12.06
CA HIS A 158 8.59 11.71 13.01
C HIS A 158 10.08 11.56 12.67
N LYS A 159 10.94 12.44 13.19
CA LYS A 159 12.41 12.37 12.99
C LYS A 159 13.01 11.04 13.45
N LEU A 160 12.41 10.41 14.46
CA LEU A 160 12.86 9.15 15.05
C LEU A 160 12.28 7.90 14.38
N GLY A 161 11.39 8.04 13.41
CA GLY A 161 10.85 6.89 12.68
C GLY A 161 9.59 7.19 11.88
N LYS A 162 9.31 6.34 10.90
CA LYS A 162 8.13 6.43 10.04
C LYS A 162 6.88 5.91 10.76
N ASN A 163 5.73 6.53 10.48
CA ASN A 163 4.39 6.07 10.88
C ASN A 163 4.20 5.88 12.40
N LEU A 164 4.98 6.61 13.23
CA LEU A 164 4.92 6.49 14.69
C LEU A 164 3.76 7.25 15.32
N ILE A 165 3.27 8.24 14.62
CA ILE A 165 2.20 9.14 15.07
C ILE A 165 1.04 8.90 14.13
N GLY A 166 -0.06 8.34 14.62
CA GLY A 166 -1.19 7.99 13.80
C GLY A 166 -2.42 7.55 14.55
N ALA A 167 -3.45 7.18 13.79
CA ALA A 167 -4.71 6.68 14.30
C ALA A 167 -5.25 5.56 13.41
N PHE A 168 -6.04 4.67 13.99
CA PHE A 168 -6.92 3.80 13.23
C PHE A 168 -8.20 4.57 12.91
N HIS A 169 -8.33 5.02 11.67
CA HIS A 169 -9.48 5.77 11.19
C HIS A 169 -9.93 5.21 9.84
N GLN A 170 -11.08 4.52 9.82
CA GLN A 170 -11.57 3.85 8.62
C GLN A 170 -12.18 4.87 7.65
N PRO A 171 -11.93 4.78 6.33
CA PRO A 171 -12.60 5.60 5.33
C PRO A 171 -14.09 5.22 5.24
N ARG A 172 -14.93 6.12 4.75
CA ARG A 172 -16.32 5.82 4.41
C ARG A 172 -16.49 5.21 3.02
N ALA A 173 -15.53 5.45 2.15
CA ALA A 173 -15.40 4.79 0.86
C ALA A 173 -13.95 4.85 0.37
N VAL A 174 -13.55 3.87 -0.44
CA VAL A 174 -12.33 3.90 -1.25
C VAL A 174 -12.74 3.78 -2.71
N ILE A 175 -12.31 4.71 -3.55
CA ILE A 175 -12.69 4.79 -4.96
C ILE A 175 -11.44 4.61 -5.80
N ILE A 176 -11.33 3.47 -6.47
CA ILE A 176 -10.15 3.06 -7.23
C ILE A 176 -10.45 3.09 -8.72
N ASP A 177 -9.71 3.93 -9.43
CA ASP A 177 -9.71 3.96 -10.88
C ASP A 177 -8.36 3.44 -11.40
N PRO A 178 -8.28 2.22 -11.95
CA PRO A 178 -7.03 1.68 -12.48
C PRO A 178 -6.42 2.54 -13.60
N GLN A 179 -7.20 3.37 -14.29
CA GLN A 179 -6.71 4.26 -15.32
C GLN A 179 -5.75 5.34 -14.77
N THR A 180 -5.82 5.64 -13.48
CA THR A 180 -4.85 6.56 -12.83
C THR A 180 -3.42 6.05 -12.88
N LEU A 181 -3.21 4.75 -13.08
CA LEU A 181 -1.88 4.15 -13.22
C LEU A 181 -1.18 4.53 -14.52
N SER A 182 -1.90 5.09 -15.51
CA SER A 182 -1.32 5.54 -16.78
C SER A 182 -0.33 6.72 -16.62
N THR A 183 -0.52 7.54 -15.59
CA THR A 183 0.40 8.66 -15.27
C THR A 183 1.44 8.28 -14.21
N LEU A 184 1.35 7.06 -13.67
CA LEU A 184 2.25 6.61 -12.63
C LEU A 184 3.62 6.24 -13.23
N PRO A 185 4.75 6.73 -12.68
CA PRO A 185 6.06 6.29 -13.11
C PRO A 185 6.21 4.76 -13.01
N LYS A 186 6.81 4.13 -14.01
CA LYS A 186 6.95 2.67 -14.06
C LYS A 186 7.66 2.07 -12.84
N ARG A 187 8.58 2.81 -12.22
CA ARG A 187 9.24 2.39 -10.97
C ARG A 187 8.25 2.31 -9.79
N GLU A 188 7.29 3.23 -9.72
CA GLU A 188 6.24 3.22 -8.69
C GLU A 188 5.21 2.11 -8.96
N LEU A 189 4.86 1.87 -10.25
CA LEU A 189 4.02 0.74 -10.63
C LEU A 189 4.67 -0.58 -10.17
N ARG A 190 5.95 -0.77 -10.48
CA ARG A 190 6.73 -1.94 -10.08
C ARG A 190 6.80 -2.08 -8.55
N ALA A 191 7.02 -0.99 -7.83
CA ALA A 191 7.01 -1.02 -6.37
C ALA A 191 5.67 -1.55 -5.82
N GLY A 192 4.54 -1.12 -6.38
CA GLY A 192 3.23 -1.67 -6.03
C GLY A 192 3.07 -3.15 -6.40
N LEU A 193 3.66 -3.60 -7.50
CA LEU A 193 3.58 -5.00 -7.93
C LEU A 193 4.32 -5.97 -6.99
N TYR A 194 5.39 -5.55 -6.32
CA TYR A 194 6.00 -6.40 -5.28
C TYR A 194 5.03 -6.64 -4.12
N GLU A 195 4.24 -5.65 -3.75
CA GLU A 195 3.21 -5.83 -2.74
C GLU A 195 2.04 -6.69 -3.26
N ALA A 196 1.67 -6.56 -4.53
CA ALA A 196 0.68 -7.47 -5.14
C ALA A 196 1.18 -8.92 -5.16
N LEU A 197 2.45 -9.15 -5.53
CA LEU A 197 3.07 -10.47 -5.50
C LEU A 197 3.13 -11.03 -4.07
N LYS A 198 3.40 -10.18 -3.06
CA LYS A 198 3.35 -10.55 -1.65
C LYS A 198 1.99 -11.15 -1.28
N TYR A 199 0.88 -10.55 -1.69
CA TYR A 199 -0.46 -11.12 -1.45
C TYR A 199 -0.61 -12.50 -2.08
N GLY A 200 -0.06 -12.70 -3.28
CA GLY A 200 -0.01 -14.02 -3.92
C GLY A 200 0.73 -15.05 -3.08
N VAL A 201 1.90 -14.70 -2.55
CA VAL A 201 2.70 -15.61 -1.72
C VAL A 201 2.04 -15.92 -0.38
N ILE A 202 1.41 -14.93 0.27
CA ILE A 202 0.88 -15.14 1.63
C ILE A 202 -0.49 -15.79 1.67
N ARG A 203 -1.32 -15.69 0.58
CA ARG A 203 -2.73 -16.11 0.63
C ARG A 203 -3.31 -16.64 -0.67
N ASP A 204 -2.67 -16.43 -1.83
CA ASP A 204 -3.35 -16.64 -3.10
C ASP A 204 -2.39 -17.08 -4.23
N HIS A 205 -2.15 -18.38 -4.34
CA HIS A 205 -1.32 -18.93 -5.42
C HIS A 205 -1.83 -18.54 -6.84
N PRO A 206 -3.13 -18.57 -7.14
CA PRO A 206 -3.65 -18.08 -8.42
C PRO A 206 -3.28 -16.61 -8.72
N LEU A 207 -3.29 -15.73 -7.72
CA LEU A 207 -2.84 -14.33 -7.90
C LEU A 207 -1.33 -14.27 -8.20
N PHE A 208 -0.51 -15.06 -7.50
CA PHE A 208 0.92 -15.16 -7.77
C PHE A 208 1.18 -15.58 -9.22
N THR A 209 0.51 -16.62 -9.68
CA THR A 209 0.62 -17.12 -11.07
C THR A 209 0.13 -16.08 -12.06
N LEU A 210 -1.02 -15.45 -11.82
CA LEU A 210 -1.58 -14.41 -12.69
C LEU A 210 -0.58 -13.26 -12.89
N ILE A 211 0.04 -12.77 -11.81
CA ILE A 211 1.00 -11.65 -11.90
C ILE A 211 2.23 -12.08 -12.70
N LYS A 212 2.76 -13.29 -12.45
CA LYS A 212 3.95 -13.79 -13.12
C LYS A 212 3.71 -14.02 -14.61
N ASP A 213 2.58 -14.60 -14.98
CA ASP A 213 2.30 -14.99 -16.36
C ASP A 213 1.79 -13.82 -17.23
N GLN A 214 1.34 -12.71 -16.62
CA GLN A 214 0.74 -11.57 -17.32
C GLN A 214 1.59 -10.30 -17.29
N LEU A 215 2.92 -10.43 -17.20
CA LEU A 215 3.83 -9.27 -17.12
C LEU A 215 3.69 -8.30 -18.31
N ASP A 216 3.45 -8.80 -19.50
CA ASP A 216 3.29 -7.97 -20.70
C ASP A 216 1.98 -7.15 -20.63
N GLY A 217 0.87 -7.76 -20.22
CA GLY A 217 -0.40 -7.07 -20.01
C GLY A 217 -0.32 -6.02 -18.90
N ILE A 218 0.38 -6.34 -17.81
CA ILE A 218 0.64 -5.40 -16.72
C ILE A 218 1.49 -4.21 -17.21
N ASN A 219 2.54 -4.48 -17.99
CA ASN A 219 3.41 -3.44 -18.55
C ASN A 219 2.68 -2.56 -19.56
N ALA A 220 1.73 -3.13 -20.30
CA ALA A 220 0.83 -2.43 -21.22
C ALA A 220 -0.26 -1.65 -20.47
N LEU A 221 -0.40 -1.81 -19.15
CA LEU A 221 -1.42 -1.19 -18.31
C LEU A 221 -2.85 -1.60 -18.72
N ASP A 222 -3.05 -2.90 -19.07
CA ASP A 222 -4.38 -3.42 -19.38
C ASP A 222 -5.34 -3.15 -18.21
N PRO A 223 -6.39 -2.33 -18.42
CA PRO A 223 -7.25 -1.90 -17.32
C PRO A 223 -8.05 -3.05 -16.69
N ALA A 224 -8.44 -4.04 -17.47
CA ALA A 224 -9.23 -5.18 -16.98
C ALA A 224 -8.35 -6.10 -16.13
N LEU A 225 -7.13 -6.38 -16.58
CA LEU A 225 -6.14 -7.15 -15.82
C LEU A 225 -5.77 -6.46 -14.52
N LEU A 226 -5.46 -5.16 -14.57
CA LEU A 226 -5.12 -4.37 -13.39
C LEU A 226 -6.29 -4.30 -12.39
N ALA A 227 -7.51 -4.09 -12.87
CA ALA A 227 -8.69 -4.11 -12.00
C ALA A 227 -8.86 -5.45 -11.29
N ARG A 228 -8.63 -6.57 -11.98
CA ARG A 228 -8.69 -7.92 -11.42
C ARG A 228 -7.62 -8.14 -10.34
N ILE A 229 -6.36 -7.74 -10.60
CA ILE A 229 -5.26 -7.83 -9.62
C ILE A 229 -5.57 -6.96 -8.38
N ILE A 230 -5.98 -5.71 -8.59
CA ILE A 230 -6.32 -4.76 -7.53
C ILE A 230 -7.46 -5.31 -6.68
N ALA A 231 -8.54 -5.78 -7.31
CA ALA A 231 -9.70 -6.32 -6.61
C ALA A 231 -9.31 -7.50 -5.72
N ARG A 232 -8.48 -8.42 -6.24
CA ARG A 232 -8.06 -9.58 -5.46
C ARG A 232 -7.15 -9.20 -4.28
N CYS A 233 -6.21 -8.28 -4.47
CA CYS A 233 -5.40 -7.74 -3.37
C CYS A 233 -6.27 -7.07 -2.29
N CYS A 234 -7.24 -6.25 -2.70
CA CYS A 234 -8.18 -5.60 -1.77
C CYS A 234 -9.01 -6.63 -0.99
N GLN A 235 -9.49 -7.69 -1.64
CA GLN A 235 -10.23 -8.79 -0.99
C GLN A 235 -9.38 -9.47 0.09
N ILE A 236 -8.17 -9.90 -0.27
CA ILE A 236 -7.26 -10.56 0.67
C ILE A 236 -6.96 -9.63 1.87
N LYS A 237 -6.69 -8.36 1.60
CA LYS A 237 -6.43 -7.41 2.68
C LYS A 237 -7.65 -7.16 3.54
N ALA A 238 -8.83 -7.04 2.94
CA ALA A 238 -10.09 -6.88 3.67
C ALA A 238 -10.35 -8.07 4.60
N GLU A 239 -10.19 -9.31 4.11
CA GLU A 239 -10.31 -10.53 4.92
C GLU A 239 -9.38 -10.50 6.14
N VAL A 240 -8.11 -10.12 5.94
CA VAL A 240 -7.12 -10.03 7.03
C VAL A 240 -7.46 -8.90 8.02
N VAL A 241 -7.93 -7.75 7.53
CA VAL A 241 -8.32 -6.60 8.37
C VAL A 241 -9.59 -6.90 9.16
N ILE A 242 -10.57 -7.55 8.55
CA ILE A 242 -11.81 -7.97 9.24
C ILE A 242 -11.48 -8.93 10.38
N ALA A 243 -10.56 -9.87 10.16
CA ALA A 243 -10.15 -10.84 11.18
C ALA A 243 -9.28 -10.23 12.28
N ASP A 244 -8.50 -9.20 11.98
CA ASP A 244 -7.54 -8.57 12.92
C ASP A 244 -7.31 -7.09 12.58
N GLU A 245 -8.25 -6.23 12.95
CA GLU A 245 -8.18 -4.80 12.62
C GLU A 245 -6.95 -4.10 13.21
N ARG A 246 -6.53 -4.48 14.42
CA ARG A 246 -5.48 -3.79 15.19
C ARG A 246 -4.09 -4.43 15.12
N GLU A 247 -3.91 -5.45 14.26
CA GLU A 247 -2.61 -6.14 14.06
C GLU A 247 -2.07 -6.82 15.32
N SER A 248 -2.95 -7.48 16.06
CA SER A 248 -2.57 -8.26 17.23
C SER A 248 -2.14 -9.70 16.92
N GLY A 249 -2.52 -10.25 15.76
CA GLY A 249 -2.32 -11.64 15.38
C GLY A 249 -2.16 -11.86 13.88
N LEU A 250 -3.25 -12.27 13.21
CA LEU A 250 -3.25 -12.67 11.80
C LEU A 250 -2.70 -11.59 10.85
N ARG A 251 -3.02 -10.31 11.10
CA ARG A 251 -2.58 -9.20 10.23
C ARG A 251 -1.06 -9.09 10.10
N ARG A 252 -0.31 -9.72 10.98
CA ARG A 252 1.17 -9.78 10.92
C ARG A 252 1.66 -10.46 9.65
N ILE A 253 0.88 -11.36 9.01
CA ILE A 253 1.27 -12.01 7.75
C ILE A 253 1.52 -11.00 6.61
N LEU A 254 0.84 -9.84 6.65
CA LEU A 254 1.06 -8.75 5.68
C LEU A 254 2.50 -8.21 5.72
N ASN A 255 3.25 -8.50 6.78
CA ASN A 255 4.66 -8.12 6.93
C ASN A 255 5.63 -9.15 6.32
N PHE A 256 5.18 -10.10 5.49
CA PHE A 256 6.09 -10.96 4.73
C PHE A 256 7.07 -10.12 3.91
N GLY A 257 8.36 -10.39 4.03
CA GLY A 257 9.43 -9.61 3.41
C GLY A 257 9.79 -8.29 4.13
N HIS A 258 8.95 -7.78 5.03
CA HIS A 258 9.15 -6.45 5.64
C HIS A 258 10.29 -6.40 6.65
N THR A 259 10.61 -7.48 7.36
CA THR A 259 11.68 -7.49 8.37
C THR A 259 13.02 -7.10 7.76
N VAL A 260 13.40 -7.71 6.64
CA VAL A 260 14.61 -7.36 5.90
C VAL A 260 14.39 -6.11 5.05
N GLY A 261 13.20 -5.94 4.46
CA GLY A 261 12.85 -4.77 3.66
C GLY A 261 13.03 -3.45 4.42
N HIS A 262 12.47 -3.33 5.62
CA HIS A 262 12.62 -2.14 6.47
C HIS A 262 14.08 -1.90 6.88
N ALA A 263 14.84 -2.95 7.17
CA ALA A 263 16.26 -2.84 7.45
C ALA A 263 17.00 -2.26 6.23
N LEU A 264 16.72 -2.73 5.01
CA LEU A 264 17.30 -2.20 3.77
C LEU A 264 16.91 -0.74 3.53
N GLU A 265 15.65 -0.36 3.77
CA GLU A 265 15.23 1.05 3.70
C GLU A 265 16.02 1.91 4.70
N SER A 266 16.19 1.43 5.93
CA SER A 266 16.89 2.14 7.01
C SER A 266 18.36 2.35 6.68
N VAL A 267 19.11 1.30 6.33
CA VAL A 267 20.55 1.38 6.03
C VAL A 267 20.84 2.19 4.76
N THR A 268 19.85 2.33 3.87
CA THR A 268 19.93 3.19 2.68
C THR A 268 19.33 4.59 2.91
N ALA A 269 19.07 4.96 4.16
CA ALA A 269 18.48 6.24 4.56
C ALA A 269 17.18 6.57 3.80
N TYR A 270 16.39 5.56 3.42
CA TYR A 270 15.13 5.70 2.66
C TYR A 270 15.26 6.42 1.31
N ARG A 271 16.45 6.40 0.69
CA ARG A 271 16.74 7.14 -0.54
C ARG A 271 17.01 6.26 -1.75
N ARG A 272 17.53 5.05 -1.56
CA ARG A 272 17.96 4.15 -2.65
C ARG A 272 16.82 3.31 -3.18
N LEU A 273 16.05 2.70 -2.28
CA LEU A 273 14.99 1.76 -2.59
C LEU A 273 13.62 2.41 -2.42
N LYS A 274 12.68 2.05 -3.31
CA LYS A 274 11.26 2.22 -3.04
C LYS A 274 10.82 1.11 -2.08
N HIS A 275 9.78 1.37 -1.29
CA HIS A 275 9.27 0.41 -0.30
C HIS A 275 9.08 -0.99 -0.89
N GLY A 276 8.31 -1.13 -1.97
CA GLY A 276 8.09 -2.44 -2.60
C GLY A 276 9.36 -3.10 -3.15
N GLU A 277 10.36 -2.31 -3.62
CA GLU A 277 11.66 -2.86 -4.01
C GLU A 277 12.39 -3.48 -2.82
N ALA A 278 12.35 -2.81 -1.67
CA ALA A 278 12.92 -3.33 -0.42
C ALA A 278 12.18 -4.58 0.08
N VAL A 279 10.85 -4.58 -0.01
CA VAL A 279 10.01 -5.74 0.30
C VAL A 279 10.30 -6.91 -0.64
N GLY A 280 10.53 -6.65 -1.93
CA GLY A 280 10.95 -7.66 -2.90
C GLY A 280 12.23 -8.38 -2.48
N TYR A 281 13.25 -7.65 -2.09
CA TYR A 281 14.47 -8.22 -1.50
C TYR A 281 14.19 -8.98 -0.21
N GLY A 282 13.34 -8.44 0.63
CA GLY A 282 12.95 -9.10 1.87
C GLY A 282 12.21 -10.42 1.65
N MET A 283 11.36 -10.51 0.62
CA MET A 283 10.69 -11.76 0.24
C MET A 283 11.69 -12.82 -0.24
N GLN A 284 12.70 -12.44 -1.03
CA GLN A 284 13.78 -13.35 -1.45
C GLN A 284 14.54 -13.88 -0.24
N CYS A 285 14.91 -13.01 0.71
CA CYS A 285 15.62 -13.40 1.93
C CYS A 285 14.76 -14.32 2.82
N ALA A 286 13.48 -13.98 3.02
CA ALA A 286 12.57 -14.80 3.81
C ALA A 286 12.35 -16.19 3.19
N SER A 287 12.28 -16.29 1.86
CA SER A 287 12.20 -17.58 1.14
C SER A 287 13.49 -18.40 1.31
N SER A 288 14.68 -17.75 1.28
CA SER A 288 15.96 -18.42 1.55
C SER A 288 16.05 -18.92 3.01
N ILE A 289 15.55 -18.14 3.98
CA ILE A 289 15.46 -18.57 5.38
C ILE A 289 14.55 -19.80 5.49
N ALA A 290 13.35 -19.74 4.90
CA ALA A 290 12.36 -20.82 4.96
C ALA A 290 12.92 -22.14 4.35
N GLU A 291 13.64 -22.06 3.22
CA GLU A 291 14.33 -23.21 2.61
C GLU A 291 15.40 -23.77 3.54
N LYS A 292 16.27 -22.94 4.12
CA LYS A 292 17.37 -23.36 5.01
C LYS A 292 16.90 -24.00 6.32
N VAL A 293 15.72 -23.64 6.81
CA VAL A 293 15.11 -24.27 7.99
C VAL A 293 14.17 -25.43 7.62
N GLY A 294 14.07 -25.80 6.33
CA GLY A 294 13.30 -26.94 5.86
C GLY A 294 11.78 -26.77 5.89
N ILE A 295 11.27 -25.52 5.91
CA ILE A 295 9.83 -25.22 5.98
C ILE A 295 9.19 -25.23 4.59
N ILE A 296 9.92 -24.80 3.56
CA ILE A 296 9.44 -24.74 2.17
C ILE A 296 10.31 -25.62 1.27
N PRO A 297 9.75 -26.35 0.30
CA PRO A 297 10.52 -27.01 -0.74
C PRO A 297 11.33 -26.01 -1.57
N ARG A 298 12.56 -26.40 -1.95
CA ARG A 298 13.45 -25.56 -2.76
C ARG A 298 12.79 -25.04 -4.03
N ALA A 299 12.04 -25.87 -4.73
CA ALA A 299 11.35 -25.49 -5.97
C ALA A 299 10.36 -24.32 -5.77
N GLU A 300 9.62 -24.31 -4.67
CA GLU A 300 8.70 -23.21 -4.36
C GLU A 300 9.44 -21.95 -3.89
N ALA A 301 10.51 -22.11 -3.09
CA ALA A 301 11.36 -20.99 -2.71
C ALA A 301 12.01 -20.33 -3.95
N ASP A 302 12.49 -21.14 -4.92
CA ASP A 302 13.02 -20.66 -6.19
C ASP A 302 11.94 -19.95 -7.02
N ALA A 303 10.72 -20.46 -7.05
CA ALA A 303 9.60 -19.83 -7.76
C ALA A 303 9.28 -18.43 -7.20
N ILE A 304 9.31 -18.25 -5.87
CA ILE A 304 9.13 -16.94 -5.23
C ILE A 304 10.28 -15.99 -5.61
N ARG A 305 11.54 -16.46 -5.52
CA ARG A 305 12.72 -15.67 -5.89
C ARG A 305 12.68 -15.23 -7.36
N LEU A 306 12.30 -16.15 -8.25
CA LEU A 306 12.13 -15.87 -9.68
C LEU A 306 11.01 -14.87 -9.93
N GLY A 307 9.84 -15.04 -9.31
CA GLY A 307 8.72 -14.09 -9.43
C GLY A 307 9.12 -12.66 -9.04
N VAL A 308 9.88 -12.50 -7.95
CA VAL A 308 10.44 -11.19 -7.56
C VAL A 308 11.41 -10.66 -8.63
N ALA A 309 12.30 -11.50 -9.17
CA ALA A 309 13.27 -11.10 -10.18
C ALA A 309 12.59 -10.69 -11.50
N GLU A 310 11.55 -11.40 -11.92
CA GLU A 310 10.81 -11.10 -13.15
C GLU A 310 10.08 -9.76 -13.10
N LEU A 311 9.54 -9.35 -11.96
CA LEU A 311 8.93 -8.03 -11.79
C LEU A 311 9.91 -6.87 -12.05
N ALA A 312 11.21 -7.09 -11.90
CA ALA A 312 12.21 -6.08 -12.25
C ALA A 312 12.15 -5.70 -13.75
N ARG A 313 11.63 -6.57 -14.62
CA ARG A 313 11.49 -6.33 -16.07
C ARG A 313 10.42 -5.29 -16.42
N ILE A 314 9.49 -5.01 -15.51
CA ILE A 314 8.45 -3.98 -15.71
C ILE A 314 9.09 -2.61 -15.90
N GLY A 315 8.72 -1.93 -16.98
CA GLY A 315 9.24 -0.61 -17.35
C GLY A 315 10.61 -0.64 -18.02
N LYS A 316 11.03 -1.78 -18.61
CA LYS A 316 12.32 -1.98 -19.29
C LYS A 316 13.54 -1.77 -18.37
N ILE A 317 13.36 -1.82 -17.07
CA ILE A 317 14.46 -1.79 -16.11
C ILE A 317 14.86 -3.24 -15.86
N LYS A 318 16.10 -3.59 -16.19
CA LYS A 318 16.56 -4.99 -16.17
C LYS A 318 16.76 -5.56 -14.76
N LYS A 319 16.93 -4.72 -13.73
CA LYS A 319 17.30 -5.17 -12.37
C LYS A 319 16.74 -4.25 -11.30
N LEU A 320 16.56 -4.79 -10.09
CA LEU A 320 16.39 -4.00 -8.87
C LEU A 320 17.64 -3.10 -8.62
N PRO A 321 17.49 -1.96 -7.90
CA PRO A 321 18.64 -1.16 -7.48
C PRO A 321 19.63 -2.01 -6.69
N ARG A 322 20.93 -1.89 -6.97
CA ARG A 322 21.98 -2.68 -6.32
C ARG A 322 22.02 -2.46 -4.81
N ILE A 323 22.31 -3.51 -4.06
CA ILE A 323 22.51 -3.53 -2.62
C ILE A 323 23.75 -4.32 -2.19
N ASP A 324 24.55 -4.79 -3.13
CA ASP A 324 25.74 -5.61 -2.92
C ASP A 324 26.90 -4.84 -2.25
N ASP A 325 26.86 -3.51 -2.24
CA ASP A 325 27.77 -2.64 -1.51
C ASP A 325 27.43 -2.50 -0.01
N LEU A 326 26.26 -3.02 0.41
CA LEU A 326 25.83 -2.94 1.81
C LEU A 326 26.50 -4.02 2.66
N LYS A 327 26.72 -3.73 3.93
CA LYS A 327 27.29 -4.70 4.88
C LYS A 327 26.18 -5.52 5.56
N SER A 328 26.30 -6.83 5.49
CA SER A 328 25.33 -7.74 6.14
C SER A 328 25.15 -7.45 7.63
N GLN A 329 26.21 -7.02 8.32
CA GLN A 329 26.17 -6.66 9.74
C GLN A 329 25.27 -5.46 10.02
N GLU A 330 25.31 -4.42 9.16
CA GLU A 330 24.48 -3.22 9.28
C GLU A 330 22.99 -3.56 9.06
N ILE A 331 22.68 -4.40 8.07
CA ILE A 331 21.32 -4.89 7.82
C ILE A 331 20.77 -5.66 9.03
N ILE A 332 21.58 -6.57 9.59
CA ILE A 332 21.19 -7.37 10.75
C ILE A 332 20.99 -6.50 11.99
N ALA A 333 21.87 -5.52 12.23
CA ALA A 333 21.70 -4.56 13.31
C ALA A 333 20.41 -3.73 13.13
N ALA A 334 20.12 -3.28 11.91
CA ALA A 334 18.89 -2.53 11.63
C ALA A 334 17.62 -3.38 11.85
N MET A 335 17.64 -4.69 11.54
CA MET A 335 16.52 -5.59 11.87
C MET A 335 16.27 -5.68 13.37
N ALA A 336 17.32 -5.70 14.19
CA ALA A 336 17.20 -5.78 15.65
C ALA A 336 16.60 -4.51 16.27
N HIS A 337 16.72 -3.37 15.62
CA HIS A 337 16.11 -2.09 16.04
C HIS A 337 14.65 -1.91 15.57
N ASP A 338 14.10 -2.81 14.74
CA ASP A 338 12.68 -2.75 14.35
C ASP A 338 11.80 -3.01 15.59
N LYS A 339 10.75 -2.23 15.76
CA LYS A 339 9.80 -2.26 16.89
C LYS A 339 9.10 -3.60 17.14
N LYS A 340 9.21 -4.51 16.20
CA LYS A 340 8.62 -5.86 16.27
C LYS A 340 9.42 -6.82 17.16
N VAL A 341 10.60 -6.41 17.64
CA VAL A 341 11.41 -7.20 18.59
C VAL A 341 10.72 -7.16 19.95
N ALA A 342 9.95 -8.20 20.25
CA ALA A 342 9.40 -8.43 21.58
C ALA A 342 10.32 -9.39 22.34
N GLN A 343 10.75 -9.03 23.53
CA GLN A 343 11.59 -9.86 24.41
C GLN A 343 12.90 -10.38 23.74
N GLY A 344 13.51 -9.59 22.84
CA GLY A 344 14.76 -9.97 22.16
C GLY A 344 14.60 -10.97 21.00
N LYS A 345 13.37 -11.37 20.65
CA LYS A 345 13.09 -12.28 19.53
C LYS A 345 12.63 -11.50 18.30
N LEU A 346 13.22 -11.80 17.15
CA LEU A 346 12.90 -11.18 15.87
C LEU A 346 11.95 -12.09 15.08
N PRO A 347 10.66 -11.73 14.98
CA PRO A 347 9.70 -12.53 14.23
C PRO A 347 9.92 -12.41 12.72
N PHE A 348 9.93 -13.56 12.04
CA PHE A 348 9.87 -13.66 10.58
C PHE A 348 8.54 -14.24 10.15
N ILE A 349 8.00 -13.71 9.05
CA ILE A 349 6.94 -14.36 8.31
C ILE A 349 7.63 -15.18 7.21
N LEU A 350 7.41 -16.49 7.22
CA LEU A 350 8.09 -17.45 6.34
C LEU A 350 7.07 -18.23 5.51
N PRO A 351 7.28 -18.40 4.20
CA PRO A 351 6.38 -19.19 3.37
C PRO A 351 6.56 -20.69 3.66
N THR A 352 5.43 -21.40 3.78
CA THR A 352 5.38 -22.87 3.82
C THR A 352 5.18 -23.45 2.43
N ARG A 353 4.46 -22.68 1.60
CA ARG A 353 4.22 -22.85 0.16
C ARG A 353 3.76 -21.51 -0.41
N ILE A 354 3.66 -21.41 -1.73
CA ILE A 354 3.00 -20.24 -2.34
C ILE A 354 1.51 -20.29 -2.01
N GLY A 355 1.00 -19.23 -1.36
CA GLY A 355 -0.36 -19.11 -0.86
C GLY A 355 -0.53 -19.35 0.63
N ASP A 356 0.57 -19.67 1.35
CA ASP A 356 0.52 -19.88 2.79
C ASP A 356 1.82 -19.52 3.50
N VAL A 357 1.71 -18.92 4.69
CA VAL A 357 2.85 -18.46 5.50
C VAL A 357 2.62 -18.71 6.99
N ILE A 358 3.71 -18.83 7.73
CA ILE A 358 3.72 -18.92 9.19
C ILE A 358 4.59 -17.84 9.82
N VAL A 359 4.31 -17.52 11.07
CA VAL A 359 5.15 -16.63 11.89
C VAL A 359 6.10 -17.47 12.73
N ARG A 360 7.41 -17.20 12.64
CA ARG A 360 8.45 -17.86 13.41
C ARG A 360 9.37 -16.84 14.09
N ASP A 361 9.71 -17.03 15.32
CA ASP A 361 10.62 -16.17 16.12
C ASP A 361 11.83 -16.93 16.68
N ASP A 362 11.98 -18.20 16.29
CA ASP A 362 13.00 -19.14 16.72
C ASP A 362 14.04 -19.45 15.64
N ILE A 363 14.22 -18.55 14.68
CA ILE A 363 15.18 -18.74 13.58
C ILE A 363 16.62 -18.55 14.09
N PRO A 364 17.51 -19.56 13.92
CA PRO A 364 18.90 -19.44 14.34
C PRO A 364 19.59 -18.23 13.69
N PRO A 365 20.30 -17.39 14.46
CA PRO A 365 20.99 -16.22 13.92
C PRO A 365 21.98 -16.53 12.80
N ALA A 366 22.56 -17.73 12.80
CA ALA A 366 23.46 -18.18 11.74
C ALA A 366 22.75 -18.30 10.39
N ILE A 367 21.49 -18.79 10.37
CA ILE A 367 20.68 -18.92 9.17
C ILE A 367 20.29 -17.55 8.64
N ILE A 368 19.89 -16.63 9.52
CA ILE A 368 19.58 -15.25 9.13
C ILE A 368 20.80 -14.60 8.47
N ARG A 369 21.98 -14.71 9.10
CA ARG A 369 23.23 -14.18 8.52
C ARG A 369 23.57 -14.79 7.16
N ALA A 370 23.39 -16.10 7.01
CA ALA A 370 23.65 -16.80 5.76
C ALA A 370 22.71 -16.29 4.65
N ALA A 371 21.40 -16.16 4.91
CA ALA A 371 20.42 -15.70 3.95
C ALA A 371 20.66 -14.24 3.54
N VAL A 372 21.02 -13.36 4.47
CA VAL A 372 21.35 -11.95 4.14
C VAL A 372 22.61 -11.86 3.29
N ARG A 373 23.65 -12.66 3.58
CA ARG A 373 24.87 -12.71 2.76
C ARG A 373 24.59 -13.23 1.35
N GLU A 374 23.80 -14.28 1.23
CA GLU A 374 23.36 -14.83 -0.05
C GLU A 374 22.62 -13.80 -0.90
N LEU A 375 21.69 -13.04 -0.29
CA LEU A 375 20.97 -11.96 -0.95
C LEU A 375 21.93 -10.93 -1.55
N LEU A 376 22.94 -10.48 -0.80
CA LEU A 376 23.92 -9.51 -1.28
C LEU A 376 24.78 -10.06 -2.43
N ILE A 377 25.23 -11.33 -2.34
CA ILE A 377 26.03 -11.99 -3.38
C ILE A 377 25.21 -12.16 -4.67
N THR A 378 23.95 -12.56 -4.56
CA THR A 378 23.08 -12.78 -5.72
C THR A 378 22.84 -11.44 -6.45
N THR A 379 22.75 -10.35 -5.71
CA THR A 379 22.57 -9.01 -6.28
C THR A 379 23.79 -8.51 -7.04
N ALA A 380 25.01 -8.94 -6.64
CA ALA A 380 26.25 -8.60 -7.33
C ALA A 380 26.39 -9.29 -8.71
N LYS A 381 25.89 -10.54 -8.82
CA LYS A 381 26.02 -11.37 -10.03
C LYS A 381 24.93 -11.10 -11.08
N GLY A 382 23.83 -10.52 -10.71
CA GLY A 382 22.68 -10.20 -11.57
C GLY A 382 22.73 -8.77 -12.08
#